data_93b141f11a9244d6796b67402872a7b3
#
_entry.id   93b141f11a9244d6796b67402872a7b3
#
_cell.length_a   1.000
_cell.length_b   1.000
_cell.length_c   1.000
_cell.angle_alpha   90.00
_cell.angle_beta   90.00
_cell.angle_gamma   90.00
#
_symmetry.space_group_name_H-M   'P 1'
#
loop_
_entity.id
_entity.type
_entity.pdbx_description
1 polymer ?
#
loop_
_entity_poly.entity_id
_entity_poly.type
_entity_poly.pdbx_seq_one_letter_code
_entity_poly.pdbx_strand_id
1 'polypeptide(L)'
;MIDKATRNRLAERKERVRRRINTKVDPENYEFIPAKKPIDYYDNDIPQRVAVYARVSTDNVQQTSSYELQKKYYEDFVLHHPNWTLVKIYADEGISGTSLVHRDEFNAMMTDCRSGKIDMIITKSVSRFARNVVDCISMVRMLAELPSPVGVFFESECIFSLKDDSQMALSFQATMAQEE
;
A
#
# COMPACT_ATOMS: atom_id res chain seq x y z
N MET A 1 -35.43 -17.53 16.55
CA MET A 1 -35.91 -16.42 17.45
C MET A 1 -35.03 -16.38 18.67
N ILE A 2 -34.40 -15.24 18.97
CA ILE A 2 -33.57 -15.10 20.19
C ILE A 2 -34.54 -14.97 21.38
N ASP A 3 -34.37 -15.86 22.36
CA ASP A 3 -35.17 -15.90 23.57
C ASP A 3 -35.10 -14.59 24.39
N LYS A 4 -36.20 -14.24 25.06
CA LYS A 4 -36.36 -13.01 25.86
C LYS A 4 -35.28 -12.90 26.97
N ALA A 5 -34.86 -14.02 27.55
CA ALA A 5 -33.82 -14.09 28.56
C ALA A 5 -32.43 -13.70 27.98
N THR A 6 -32.13 -14.13 26.77
CA THR A 6 -30.89 -13.80 26.06
C THR A 6 -30.84 -12.32 25.67
N ARG A 7 -31.99 -11.71 25.28
CA ARG A 7 -32.08 -10.27 25.03
C ARG A 7 -31.81 -9.44 26.29
N ASN A 8 -32.35 -9.85 27.42
CA ASN A 8 -32.14 -9.16 28.69
C ASN A 8 -30.66 -9.22 29.14
N ARG A 9 -30.03 -10.38 29.03
CA ARG A 9 -28.59 -10.53 29.35
C ARG A 9 -27.69 -9.66 28.46
N LEU A 10 -28.03 -9.56 27.18
CA LEU A 10 -27.30 -8.68 26.23
C LEU A 10 -27.49 -7.19 26.57
N ALA A 11 -28.71 -6.80 26.96
CA ALA A 11 -29.01 -5.43 27.39
C ALA A 11 -28.26 -5.03 28.66
N GLU A 12 -28.28 -5.90 29.68
CA GLU A 12 -27.53 -5.71 30.94
C GLU A 12 -26.01 -5.64 30.71
N ARG A 13 -25.48 -6.49 29.82
CA ARG A 13 -24.06 -6.47 29.46
C ARG A 13 -23.69 -5.15 28.76
N LYS A 14 -24.52 -4.65 27.83
CA LYS A 14 -24.31 -3.37 27.15
C LYS A 14 -24.35 -2.21 28.14
N GLU A 15 -25.28 -2.24 29.08
CA GLU A 15 -25.40 -1.20 30.10
C GLU A 15 -24.22 -1.20 31.07
N ARG A 16 -23.75 -2.37 31.46
CA ARG A 16 -22.53 -2.51 32.30
C ARG A 16 -21.28 -1.98 31.59
N VAL A 17 -21.16 -2.22 30.29
CA VAL A 17 -20.04 -1.69 29.47
C VAL A 17 -20.17 -0.17 29.34
N ARG A 18 -21.38 0.37 29.09
CA ARG A 18 -21.62 1.81 29.05
C ARG A 18 -21.28 2.50 30.37
N ARG A 19 -21.62 1.91 31.51
CA ARG A 19 -21.27 2.44 32.84
C ARG A 19 -19.77 2.46 33.09
N ARG A 20 -19.01 1.48 32.56
CA ARG A 20 -17.53 1.46 32.65
C ARG A 20 -16.87 2.51 31.75
N ILE A 21 -17.46 2.80 30.59
CA ILE A 21 -16.95 3.80 29.65
C ILE A 21 -17.33 5.21 30.09
N ASN A 22 -18.44 5.37 30.85
CA ASN A 22 -18.92 6.63 31.37
C ASN A 22 -18.32 7.02 32.74
N THR A 23 -17.18 6.47 33.12
CA THR A 23 -16.36 7.03 34.20
C THR A 23 -16.03 8.45 33.77
N LYS A 24 -16.44 9.43 34.59
CA LYS A 24 -16.14 10.85 34.38
C LYS A 24 -14.64 10.99 34.19
N VAL A 25 -14.20 11.14 32.97
CA VAL A 25 -12.80 11.47 32.66
C VAL A 25 -12.64 12.90 33.11
N ASP A 26 -11.74 13.14 34.03
CA ASP A 26 -11.44 14.49 34.50
C ASP A 26 -10.85 15.28 33.34
N PRO A 27 -11.47 16.39 32.91
CA PRO A 27 -11.00 17.16 31.76
C PRO A 27 -9.56 17.63 31.86
N GLU A 28 -9.00 17.70 33.08
CA GLU A 28 -7.62 18.13 33.31
C GLU A 28 -6.59 16.97 33.18
N ASN A 29 -7.06 15.71 33.12
CA ASN A 29 -6.20 14.53 33.16
C ASN A 29 -6.23 13.68 31.87
N TYR A 30 -6.76 14.18 30.78
CA TYR A 30 -6.66 13.47 29.51
C TYR A 30 -6.08 14.33 28.40
N GLU A 31 -5.19 13.75 27.63
CA GLU A 31 -4.70 14.31 26.39
C GLU A 31 -5.58 13.83 25.24
N PHE A 32 -6.24 14.77 24.57
CA PHE A 32 -7.02 14.45 23.37
C PHE A 32 -6.06 14.25 22.19
N ILE A 33 -5.80 13.01 21.83
CA ILE A 33 -5.10 12.66 20.61
C ILE A 33 -6.16 12.53 19.52
N PRO A 34 -6.28 13.52 18.60
CA PRO A 34 -7.22 13.41 17.50
C PRO A 34 -6.88 12.20 16.66
N ALA A 35 -7.88 11.36 16.37
CA ALA A 35 -7.70 10.28 15.42
C ALA A 35 -7.23 10.89 14.09
N LYS A 36 -6.08 10.46 13.60
CA LYS A 36 -5.65 10.78 12.24
C LYS A 36 -6.74 10.24 11.32
N LYS A 37 -7.43 11.12 10.58
CA LYS A 37 -8.33 10.66 9.53
C LYS A 37 -7.49 9.80 8.59
N PRO A 38 -7.89 8.55 8.30
CA PRO A 38 -7.20 7.77 7.28
C PRO A 38 -7.24 8.61 6.00
N ILE A 39 -6.08 8.89 5.44
CA ILE A 39 -5.98 9.57 4.15
C ILE A 39 -6.60 8.59 3.16
N ASP A 40 -7.79 8.89 2.65
CA ASP A 40 -8.35 8.09 1.57
C ASP A 40 -7.52 8.35 0.33
N TYR A 41 -6.82 7.32 -0.10
CA TYR A 41 -5.88 7.34 -1.18
C TYR A 41 -6.51 7.74 -2.53
N TYR A 42 -7.80 7.44 -2.73
CA TYR A 42 -8.55 7.77 -3.94
C TYR A 42 -9.23 9.15 -3.88
N ASP A 43 -9.63 9.59 -2.70
CA ASP A 43 -10.33 10.85 -2.46
C ASP A 43 -9.42 11.96 -1.92
N ASN A 44 -8.12 11.84 -2.15
CA ASN A 44 -7.17 12.82 -1.65
C ASN A 44 -7.06 14.01 -2.62
N ASP A 45 -7.46 15.19 -2.16
CA ASP A 45 -7.32 16.45 -2.89
C ASP A 45 -5.86 16.94 -3.00
N ILE A 46 -4.92 16.22 -2.37
CA ILE A 46 -3.51 16.59 -2.36
C ILE A 46 -2.85 16.11 -3.66
N PRO A 47 -2.20 17.00 -4.43
CA PRO A 47 -1.44 16.60 -5.60
C PRO A 47 -0.36 15.57 -5.25
N GLN A 48 -0.28 14.49 -6.03
CA GLN A 48 0.66 13.39 -5.82
C GLN A 48 1.53 13.17 -7.06
N ARG A 49 2.83 13.08 -6.86
CA ARG A 49 3.79 12.70 -7.89
C ARG A 49 3.94 11.18 -7.87
N VAL A 50 3.41 10.56 -8.90
CA VAL A 50 3.27 9.11 -9.01
C VAL A 50 4.35 8.53 -9.88
N ALA A 51 5.02 7.50 -9.39
CA ALA A 51 5.89 6.63 -10.16
C ALA A 51 5.23 5.26 -10.36
N VAL A 52 5.48 4.63 -11.49
CA VAL A 52 5.05 3.25 -11.72
C VAL A 52 6.28 2.36 -11.78
N TYR A 53 6.24 1.23 -11.08
CA TYR A 53 7.26 0.20 -11.19
C TYR A 53 6.71 -1.05 -11.86
N ALA A 54 7.32 -1.44 -12.97
CA ALA A 54 6.96 -2.62 -13.75
C ALA A 54 8.14 -3.59 -13.90
N ARG A 55 7.84 -4.90 -13.98
CA ARG A 55 8.79 -5.91 -14.42
C ARG A 55 8.27 -6.55 -15.70
N VAL A 56 9.05 -6.45 -16.75
CA VAL A 56 8.71 -7.00 -18.09
C VAL A 56 9.63 -8.17 -18.38
N SER A 57 9.09 -9.27 -18.91
CA SER A 57 9.92 -10.39 -19.37
C SER A 57 10.25 -10.22 -20.85
N THR A 58 11.47 -10.56 -21.25
CA THR A 58 11.99 -10.32 -22.59
C THR A 58 11.94 -11.54 -23.51
N ASP A 59 11.34 -12.66 -23.06
CA ASP A 59 11.46 -13.96 -23.71
C ASP A 59 10.79 -14.11 -25.11
N ASN A 60 10.07 -13.09 -25.63
CA ASN A 60 9.44 -13.16 -26.96
C ASN A 60 9.19 -11.79 -27.60
N VAL A 61 9.31 -11.75 -28.94
CA VAL A 61 8.99 -10.58 -29.79
C VAL A 61 7.54 -10.05 -29.61
N GLN A 62 6.62 -10.88 -29.15
CA GLN A 62 5.25 -10.49 -28.77
C GLN A 62 5.20 -9.67 -27.46
N GLN A 63 6.29 -9.54 -26.71
CA GLN A 63 6.33 -8.88 -25.41
C GLN A 63 6.68 -7.39 -25.51
N THR A 64 7.25 -6.93 -26.60
CA THR A 64 7.35 -5.49 -26.86
C THR A 64 5.96 -4.85 -26.91
N SER A 65 5.00 -5.54 -27.52
CA SER A 65 3.58 -5.14 -27.49
C SER A 65 2.97 -5.17 -26.08
N SER A 66 3.42 -6.12 -25.22
CA SER A 66 2.96 -6.23 -23.84
C SER A 66 3.49 -5.09 -22.96
N TYR A 67 4.73 -4.65 -23.14
CA TYR A 67 5.30 -3.52 -22.43
C TYR A 67 4.59 -2.20 -22.79
N GLU A 68 4.43 -1.94 -24.07
CA GLU A 68 3.73 -0.74 -24.55
C GLU A 68 2.26 -0.72 -24.08
N LEU A 69 1.63 -1.88 -24.04
CA LEU A 69 0.26 -2.01 -23.50
C LEU A 69 0.21 -1.72 -22.00
N GLN A 70 1.16 -2.25 -21.20
CA GLN A 70 1.26 -1.97 -19.77
C GLN A 70 1.56 -0.48 -19.52
N LYS A 71 2.47 0.11 -20.30
CA LYS A 71 2.79 1.52 -20.22
C LYS A 71 1.55 2.39 -20.46
N LYS A 72 0.84 2.14 -21.55
CA LYS A 72 -0.40 2.84 -21.87
C LYS A 72 -1.46 2.66 -20.78
N TYR A 73 -1.60 1.46 -20.27
CA TYR A 73 -2.52 1.17 -19.16
C TYR A 73 -2.23 2.06 -17.94
N TYR A 74 -0.97 2.15 -17.52
CA TYR A 74 -0.61 2.96 -16.36
C TYR A 74 -0.66 4.47 -16.63
N GLU A 75 -0.35 4.91 -17.84
CA GLU A 75 -0.56 6.29 -18.26
C GLU A 75 -2.05 6.67 -18.16
N ASP A 76 -2.93 5.83 -18.69
CA ASP A 76 -4.38 6.01 -18.62
C ASP A 76 -4.86 5.92 -17.18
N PHE A 77 -4.34 4.98 -16.37
CA PHE A 77 -4.70 4.81 -14.98
C PHE A 77 -4.38 6.06 -14.15
N VAL A 78 -3.19 6.64 -14.30
CA VAL A 78 -2.83 7.88 -13.62
C VAL A 78 -3.65 9.07 -14.13
N LEU A 79 -3.92 9.14 -15.43
CA LEU A 79 -4.70 10.23 -16.04
C LEU A 79 -6.15 10.29 -15.51
N HIS A 80 -6.72 9.15 -15.09
CA HIS A 80 -8.07 9.11 -14.51
C HIS A 80 -8.13 9.70 -13.08
N HIS A 81 -6.98 10.01 -12.47
CA HIS A 81 -6.90 10.61 -11.16
C HIS A 81 -6.42 12.06 -11.29
N PRO A 82 -7.31 13.07 -11.17
CA PRO A 82 -7.00 14.45 -11.51
C PRO A 82 -5.87 15.08 -10.66
N ASN A 83 -5.64 14.55 -9.46
CA ASN A 83 -4.61 15.04 -8.55
C ASN A 83 -3.27 14.30 -8.68
N TRP A 84 -3.17 13.36 -9.63
CA TRP A 84 -1.94 12.61 -9.84
C TRP A 84 -1.15 13.13 -11.04
N THR A 85 0.16 13.19 -10.85
CA THR A 85 1.11 13.53 -11.93
C THR A 85 2.08 12.37 -12.10
N LEU A 86 2.09 11.75 -13.28
CA LEU A 86 3.04 10.70 -13.60
C LEU A 86 4.45 11.27 -13.72
N VAL A 87 5.36 10.83 -12.85
CA VAL A 87 6.77 11.23 -12.88
C VAL A 87 7.52 10.41 -13.93
N LYS A 88 7.48 9.08 -13.79
CA LYS A 88 8.17 8.14 -14.69
C LYS A 88 7.62 6.71 -14.47
N ILE A 89 7.69 5.91 -15.52
CA ILE A 89 7.51 4.46 -15.46
C ILE A 89 8.91 3.84 -15.44
N TYR A 90 9.26 3.19 -14.32
CA TYR A 90 10.50 2.46 -14.12
C TYR A 90 10.25 1.00 -14.48
N ALA A 91 10.95 0.49 -15.46
CA ALA A 91 10.74 -0.86 -15.93
C ALA A 91 12.05 -1.64 -15.98
N ASP A 92 12.14 -2.71 -15.18
CA ASP A 92 13.25 -3.65 -15.23
C ASP A 92 12.89 -4.88 -16.06
N GLU A 93 13.83 -5.36 -16.83
CA GLU A 93 13.71 -6.61 -17.57
C GLU A 93 13.87 -7.80 -16.63
N GLY A 94 12.84 -8.65 -16.57
CA GLY A 94 12.86 -9.90 -15.82
C GLY A 94 13.30 -11.04 -16.73
N ILE A 95 14.57 -11.45 -16.67
CA ILE A 95 15.02 -12.66 -17.34
C ILE A 95 14.55 -13.85 -16.51
N SER A 96 13.67 -14.70 -17.08
CA SER A 96 13.21 -15.91 -16.41
C SER A 96 14.38 -16.88 -16.23
N GLY A 97 14.60 -17.35 -15.00
CA GLY A 97 15.55 -18.41 -14.68
C GLY A 97 16.93 -18.01 -14.18
N THR A 98 17.30 -16.73 -14.11
CA THR A 98 18.57 -16.29 -13.51
C THR A 98 18.34 -15.41 -12.29
N SER A 99 19.08 -15.70 -11.21
CA SER A 99 18.98 -14.96 -9.93
C SER A 99 19.56 -13.54 -9.98
N LEU A 100 20.18 -13.15 -11.08
CA LEU A 100 20.79 -11.83 -11.30
C LEU A 100 19.86 -10.95 -12.13
N VAL A 101 18.76 -10.53 -11.53
CA VAL A 101 17.95 -9.46 -12.10
C VAL A 101 18.67 -8.15 -11.82
N HIS A 102 19.22 -7.52 -12.85
CA HIS A 102 19.61 -6.12 -12.77
C HIS A 102 18.37 -5.31 -12.50
N ARG A 103 18.32 -4.63 -11.36
CA ARG A 103 17.20 -3.78 -10.94
C ARG A 103 17.62 -2.30 -11.00
N ASP A 104 18.20 -1.91 -12.12
CA ASP A 104 18.76 -0.56 -12.27
C ASP A 104 17.66 0.51 -12.22
N GLU A 105 16.53 0.25 -12.86
CA GLU A 105 15.37 1.14 -12.82
C GLU A 105 14.71 1.18 -11.43
N PHE A 106 14.64 0.04 -10.74
CA PHE A 106 14.19 0.03 -9.34
C PHE A 106 15.10 0.86 -8.43
N ASN A 107 16.40 0.72 -8.58
CA ASN A 107 17.38 1.49 -7.80
C ASN A 107 17.30 3.00 -8.12
N ALA A 108 17.10 3.35 -9.39
CA ALA A 108 16.87 4.72 -9.81
C ALA A 108 15.58 5.30 -9.18
N MET A 109 14.49 4.53 -9.20
CA MET A 109 13.24 4.90 -8.53
C MET A 109 13.45 5.14 -7.03
N MET A 110 14.13 4.23 -6.33
CA MET A 110 14.43 4.37 -4.90
C MET A 110 15.28 5.62 -4.60
N THR A 111 16.18 5.99 -5.51
CA THR A 111 16.97 7.22 -5.40
C THR A 111 16.11 8.46 -5.58
N ASP A 112 15.19 8.44 -6.52
CA ASP A 112 14.23 9.54 -6.75
C ASP A 112 13.23 9.68 -5.59
N CYS A 113 12.82 8.58 -4.94
CA CYS A 113 12.05 8.62 -3.69
C CYS A 113 12.82 9.32 -2.56
N ARG A 114 14.08 8.95 -2.34
CA ARG A 114 14.93 9.59 -1.32
C ARG A 114 15.19 11.07 -1.59
N SER A 115 15.20 11.45 -2.86
CA SER A 115 15.34 12.85 -3.30
C SER A 115 14.04 13.64 -3.21
N GLY A 116 12.95 13.05 -2.72
CA GLY A 116 11.65 13.70 -2.57
C GLY A 116 10.98 14.06 -3.88
N LYS A 117 11.25 13.33 -4.97
CA LYS A 117 10.63 13.55 -6.30
C LYS A 117 9.34 12.75 -6.50
N ILE A 118 9.11 11.74 -5.66
CA ILE A 118 8.02 10.78 -5.76
C ILE A 118 7.28 10.76 -4.43
N ASP A 119 5.97 10.83 -4.47
CA ASP A 119 5.09 10.73 -3.29
C ASP A 119 4.46 9.33 -3.19
N MET A 120 4.33 8.64 -4.34
CA MET A 120 3.67 7.37 -4.43
C MET A 120 4.23 6.49 -5.54
N ILE A 121 4.36 5.20 -5.24
CA ILE A 121 4.71 4.17 -6.21
C ILE A 121 3.48 3.30 -6.47
N ILE A 122 3.20 3.02 -7.75
CA ILE A 122 2.21 2.02 -8.17
C ILE A 122 2.96 0.82 -8.75
N THR A 123 2.59 -0.37 -8.33
CA THR A 123 3.12 -1.61 -8.88
C THR A 123 2.03 -2.67 -8.96
N LYS A 124 2.15 -3.61 -9.87
CA LYS A 124 1.11 -4.61 -10.09
C LYS A 124 0.89 -5.52 -8.89
N SER A 125 1.95 -5.95 -8.21
CA SER A 125 1.86 -6.87 -7.08
C SER A 125 3.10 -6.83 -6.19
N VAL A 126 2.95 -7.36 -4.97
CA VAL A 126 4.05 -7.54 -4.01
C VAL A 126 5.21 -8.33 -4.63
N SER A 127 4.93 -9.41 -5.37
CA SER A 127 5.93 -10.25 -6.03
C SER A 127 6.69 -9.55 -7.16
N ARG A 128 6.12 -8.49 -7.74
CA ARG A 128 6.81 -7.64 -8.71
C ARG A 128 7.70 -6.61 -8.05
N PHE A 129 7.29 -6.13 -6.88
CA PHE A 129 8.03 -5.11 -6.13
C PHE A 129 9.26 -5.68 -5.42
N ALA A 130 9.11 -6.82 -4.73
CA ALA A 130 10.17 -7.45 -3.95
C ALA A 130 10.34 -8.95 -4.30
N ARG A 131 11.51 -9.51 -3.96
CA ARG A 131 11.80 -10.93 -4.19
C ARG A 131 11.11 -11.85 -3.19
N ASN A 132 10.91 -11.35 -2.00
CA ASN A 132 10.19 -11.99 -0.92
C ASN A 132 9.47 -10.92 -0.10
N VAL A 133 8.63 -11.35 0.81
CA VAL A 133 7.77 -10.45 1.56
C VAL A 133 8.52 -9.72 2.67
N VAL A 134 9.54 -10.33 3.25
CA VAL A 134 10.37 -9.67 4.27
C VAL A 134 11.07 -8.46 3.66
N ASP A 135 11.63 -8.61 2.46
CA ASP A 135 12.21 -7.51 1.71
C ASP A 135 11.16 -6.45 1.38
N CYS A 136 9.95 -6.86 0.98
CA CYS A 136 8.86 -5.94 0.69
C CYS A 136 8.52 -5.09 1.91
N ILE A 137 8.28 -5.71 3.06
CA ILE A 137 7.95 -5.00 4.30
C ILE A 137 9.07 -4.04 4.71
N SER A 138 10.33 -4.48 4.60
CA SER A 138 11.49 -3.63 4.93
C SER A 138 11.59 -2.41 4.03
N MET A 139 11.37 -2.57 2.72
CA MET A 139 11.39 -1.48 1.75
C MET A 139 10.24 -0.50 1.96
N VAL A 140 9.03 -1.01 2.21
CA VAL A 140 7.85 -0.20 2.47
C VAL A 140 8.02 0.63 3.75
N ARG A 141 8.57 0.05 4.81
CA ARG A 141 8.89 0.78 6.05
C ARG A 141 9.91 1.88 5.82
N MET A 142 11.00 1.55 5.12
CA MET A 142 12.02 2.55 4.78
C MET A 142 11.43 3.72 3.98
N LEU A 143 10.53 3.44 3.03
CA LEU A 143 9.86 4.49 2.24
C LEU A 143 8.91 5.34 3.09
N ALA A 144 8.22 4.74 4.06
CA ALA A 144 7.33 5.43 4.99
C ALA A 144 8.10 6.32 6.00
N GLU A 145 9.35 5.98 6.31
CA GLU A 145 10.22 6.71 7.24
C GLU A 145 11.00 7.86 6.59
N LEU A 146 10.89 8.05 5.27
CA LEU A 146 11.53 9.16 4.58
C LEU A 146 10.98 10.51 5.11
N PRO A 147 11.77 11.60 5.04
CA PRO A 147 11.31 12.95 5.41
C PRO A 147 10.03 13.37 4.67
N SER A 148 9.88 12.92 3.41
CA SER A 148 8.63 12.92 2.66
C SER A 148 8.21 11.45 2.49
N PRO A 149 7.25 10.94 3.29
CA PRO A 149 6.83 9.56 3.22
C PRO A 149 6.31 9.17 1.84
N VAL A 150 6.78 8.04 1.31
CA VAL A 150 6.37 7.52 0.01
C VAL A 150 5.51 6.27 0.20
N GLY A 151 4.28 6.32 -0.30
CA GLY A 151 3.36 5.20 -0.29
C GLY A 151 3.61 4.23 -1.45
N VAL A 152 3.32 2.94 -1.25
CA VAL A 152 3.32 1.94 -2.32
C VAL A 152 1.92 1.36 -2.45
N PHE A 153 1.36 1.42 -3.66
CA PHE A 153 0.09 0.81 -3.99
C PHE A 153 0.32 -0.48 -4.78
N PHE A 154 -0.11 -1.58 -4.20
CA PHE A 154 -0.11 -2.91 -4.81
C PHE A 154 -1.47 -3.18 -5.45
N GLU A 155 -1.54 -3.09 -6.77
CA GLU A 155 -2.79 -3.14 -7.53
C GLU A 155 -3.54 -4.46 -7.35
N SER A 156 -2.85 -5.61 -7.54
CA SER A 156 -3.48 -6.94 -7.45
C SER A 156 -4.00 -7.26 -6.06
N GLU A 157 -3.31 -6.79 -5.03
CA GLU A 157 -3.67 -7.02 -3.64
C GLU A 157 -4.61 -5.92 -3.08
N CYS A 158 -4.80 -4.82 -3.82
CA CYS A 158 -5.54 -3.65 -3.37
C CYS A 158 -5.02 -3.09 -2.03
N ILE A 159 -3.71 -3.13 -1.81
CA ILE A 159 -3.05 -2.67 -0.58
C ILE A 159 -2.31 -1.37 -0.83
N PHE A 160 -2.55 -0.38 0.04
CA PHE A 160 -1.76 0.85 0.10
C PHE A 160 -0.93 0.90 1.38
N SER A 161 0.39 0.96 1.25
CA SER A 161 1.34 0.74 2.33
C SER A 161 1.31 1.74 3.48
N LEU A 162 0.78 2.95 3.28
CA LEU A 162 0.67 3.96 4.34
C LEU A 162 -0.65 3.89 5.13
N LYS A 163 -1.54 2.93 4.83
CA LYS A 163 -2.73 2.67 5.65
C LYS A 163 -2.35 1.88 6.90
N ASP A 164 -3.00 2.16 8.03
CA ASP A 164 -2.71 1.55 9.34
C ASP A 164 -2.78 0.01 9.31
N ASP A 165 -3.69 -0.58 8.52
CA ASP A 165 -3.87 -2.04 8.41
C ASP A 165 -2.95 -2.72 7.36
N SER A 166 -2.17 -1.94 6.61
CA SER A 166 -1.41 -2.44 5.46
C SER A 166 -0.30 -3.41 5.82
N GLN A 167 0.38 -3.19 6.94
CA GLN A 167 1.47 -4.08 7.40
C GLN A 167 0.94 -5.45 7.81
N MET A 168 -0.25 -5.49 8.42
CA MET A 168 -0.92 -6.75 8.78
C MET A 168 -1.38 -7.48 7.52
N ALA A 169 -1.96 -6.78 6.55
CA ALA A 169 -2.39 -7.36 5.28
C ALA A 169 -1.21 -7.91 4.46
N LEU A 170 -0.11 -7.16 4.38
CA LEU A 170 1.13 -7.62 3.72
C LEU A 170 1.73 -8.85 4.42
N SER A 171 1.74 -8.87 5.75
CA SER A 171 2.26 -10.02 6.51
C SER A 171 1.39 -11.26 6.34
N PHE A 172 0.06 -11.10 6.27
CA PHE A 172 -0.88 -12.20 6.06
C PHE A 172 -0.74 -12.81 4.67
N GLN A 173 -0.65 -11.98 3.63
CA GLN A 173 -0.39 -12.47 2.27
C GLN A 173 0.97 -13.13 2.13
N ALA A 174 1.95 -12.69 2.90
CA ALA A 174 3.25 -13.32 3.02
C ALA A 174 3.19 -14.77 3.44
N THR A 175 2.38 -15.04 4.46
CA THR A 175 2.24 -16.37 5.04
C THR A 175 1.53 -17.30 4.05
N MET A 176 0.48 -16.80 3.38
CA MET A 176 -0.26 -17.58 2.39
C MET A 176 0.58 -17.95 1.15
N ALA A 177 1.48 -17.07 0.71
CA ALA A 177 2.35 -17.32 -0.44
C ALA A 177 3.54 -18.27 -0.15
N GLN A 178 3.79 -18.62 1.12
CA GLN A 178 4.80 -19.59 1.52
C GLN A 178 4.26 -21.03 1.67
N GLU A 179 2.93 -21.17 1.68
CA GLU A 179 2.26 -22.48 1.80
C GLU A 179 1.93 -23.13 0.44
N GLU A 180 2.16 -22.45 -0.69
CA GLU A 180 2.07 -23.02 -2.05
C GLU A 180 3.46 -23.38 -2.59
#